data_77354fa0a21c218e74647b390e0a4fb1
#
_entry.id   77354fa0a21c218e74647b390e0a4fb1
#
_cell.length_a   1.000
_cell.length_b   1.000
_cell.length_c   1.000
_cell.angle_alpha   90.00
_cell.angle_beta   90.00
_cell.angle_gamma   90.00
#
_symmetry.space_group_name_H-M   'P 1'
#
loop_
_entity.id
_entity.type
_entity.pdbx_description
1 polymer ?
#
loop_
_entity_poly.entity_id
_entity_poly.type
_entity_poly.pdbx_seq_one_letter_code
_entity_poly.pdbx_strand_id
1 'polypeptide(L)'
;MIVSVTQGALGLASGALVGFSLGLIGGGGSILAVPLMIYVVGVAEPHVAIGTSAVAVAANAAINLSNHARGGTVVWSCALPFAAAGVLGAFVGSLLGKTVDGHKLLALFSLVMFVIAALMLKNRTRAGVPDVAMNRS
;
A
#
# COMPACT_ATOMS: atom_id res chain seq x y z
N MET A 1 10.14 1.75 -25.96
CA MET A 1 9.34 2.76 -25.28
C MET A 1 10.30 3.72 -24.61
N ILE A 2 10.53 4.89 -25.19
CA ILE A 2 11.45 5.88 -24.62
C ILE A 2 10.65 6.66 -23.59
N VAL A 3 10.94 6.41 -22.31
CA VAL A 3 10.37 7.22 -21.22
C VAL A 3 10.86 8.65 -21.43
N SER A 4 9.97 9.59 -21.64
CA SER A 4 10.36 10.98 -21.79
C SER A 4 10.99 11.49 -20.49
N VAL A 5 11.94 12.41 -20.57
CA VAL A 5 12.61 13.01 -19.40
C VAL A 5 11.55 13.57 -18.42
N THR A 6 10.47 14.10 -18.96
CA THR A 6 9.33 14.62 -18.17
C THR A 6 8.63 13.51 -17.39
N GLN A 7 8.39 12.34 -17.98
CA GLN A 7 7.80 11.20 -17.27
C GLN A 7 8.73 10.66 -16.18
N GLY A 8 10.03 10.66 -16.44
CA GLY A 8 11.04 10.30 -15.44
C GLY A 8 11.05 11.26 -14.24
N ALA A 9 11.01 12.57 -14.49
CA ALA A 9 10.95 13.59 -13.44
C ALA A 9 9.65 13.51 -12.62
N LEU A 10 8.51 13.34 -13.28
CA LEU A 10 7.21 13.14 -12.62
C LEU A 10 7.17 11.85 -11.80
N GLY A 11 7.79 10.78 -12.30
CA GLY A 11 7.94 9.52 -11.59
C GLY A 11 8.76 9.66 -10.31
N LEU A 12 9.90 10.38 -10.37
CA LEU A 12 10.73 10.66 -9.21
C LEU A 12 10.01 11.54 -8.18
N ALA A 13 9.33 12.60 -8.62
CA ALA A 13 8.56 13.46 -7.74
C ALA A 13 7.42 12.71 -7.05
N SER A 14 6.67 11.89 -7.81
CA SER A 14 5.60 11.05 -7.27
C SER A 14 6.14 10.02 -6.28
N GLY A 15 7.26 9.38 -6.61
CA GLY A 15 7.93 8.43 -5.73
C GLY A 15 8.41 9.07 -4.43
N ALA A 16 8.96 10.28 -4.49
CA ALA A 16 9.37 11.05 -3.31
C ALA A 16 8.17 11.40 -2.42
N LEU A 17 7.05 11.85 -2.99
CA LEU A 17 5.82 12.15 -2.25
C LEU A 17 5.25 10.90 -1.57
N VAL A 18 5.19 9.78 -2.30
CA VAL A 18 4.72 8.50 -1.73
C VAL A 18 5.67 8.03 -0.63
N GLY A 19 6.98 8.09 -0.84
CA GLY A 19 7.99 7.70 0.15
C GLY A 19 7.92 8.57 1.41
N PHE A 20 7.75 9.87 1.25
CA PHE A 20 7.58 10.80 2.37
C PHE A 20 6.28 10.52 3.15
N SER A 21 5.17 10.31 2.45
CA SER A 21 3.89 9.95 3.07
C SER A 21 3.96 8.61 3.80
N LEU A 22 4.64 7.61 3.22
CA LEU A 22 4.90 6.32 3.85
C LEU A 22 5.72 6.47 5.13
N GLY A 23 6.75 7.32 5.11
CA GLY A 23 7.60 7.60 6.26
C GLY A 23 6.87 8.27 7.42
N LEU A 24 5.94 9.19 7.12
CA LEU A 24 5.19 9.93 8.14
C LEU A 24 3.98 9.15 8.69
N ILE A 25 3.22 8.49 7.84
CA ILE A 25 1.91 7.92 8.18
C ILE A 25 1.99 6.39 8.33
N GLY A 26 3.09 5.78 7.93
CA GLY A 26 3.23 4.33 7.85
C GLY A 26 2.54 3.76 6.60
N GLY A 27 1.78 2.65 6.73
CA GLY A 27 1.22 1.92 5.59
C GLY A 27 0.27 2.67 4.64
N GLY A 28 -0.16 3.89 4.98
CA GLY A 28 -1.12 4.65 4.18
C GLY A 28 -0.57 5.23 2.86
N GLY A 29 0.74 5.44 2.75
CA GLY A 29 1.34 6.03 1.54
C GLY A 29 1.34 5.12 0.32
N SER A 30 1.39 3.79 0.51
CA SER A 30 1.35 2.82 -0.59
C SER A 30 0.03 2.83 -1.36
N ILE A 31 -1.06 3.26 -0.72
CA ILE A 31 -2.40 3.41 -1.32
C ILE A 31 -2.38 4.45 -2.45
N LEU A 32 -1.56 5.48 -2.32
CA LEU A 32 -1.46 6.55 -3.31
C LEU A 32 -0.58 6.18 -4.52
N ALA A 33 0.21 5.10 -4.44
CA ALA A 33 1.16 4.73 -5.49
C ALA A 33 0.47 4.48 -6.84
N VAL A 34 -0.61 3.71 -6.87
CA VAL A 34 -1.35 3.41 -8.11
C VAL A 34 -2.02 4.64 -8.70
N PRO A 35 -2.82 5.44 -7.94
CA PRO A 35 -3.40 6.67 -8.46
C PRO A 35 -2.37 7.68 -8.99
N LEU A 36 -1.26 7.87 -8.27
CA LEU A 36 -0.21 8.79 -8.75
C LEU A 36 0.43 8.33 -10.06
N MET A 37 0.69 7.03 -10.19
CA MET A 37 1.24 6.47 -11.43
C MET A 37 0.32 6.72 -12.63
N ILE A 38 -0.98 6.62 -12.45
CA ILE A 38 -1.96 6.80 -13.54
C ILE A 38 -2.22 8.28 -13.80
N TYR A 39 -2.51 9.06 -12.77
CA TYR A 39 -2.99 10.43 -12.94
C TYR A 39 -1.87 11.47 -13.02
N VAL A 40 -0.72 11.25 -12.38
CA VAL A 40 0.39 12.22 -12.35
C VAL A 40 1.47 11.84 -13.36
N VAL A 41 1.90 10.58 -13.38
CA VAL A 41 2.93 10.10 -14.32
C VAL A 41 2.34 9.85 -15.71
N GLY A 42 1.02 9.63 -15.81
CA GLY A 42 0.34 9.43 -17.08
C GLY A 42 0.55 8.03 -17.67
N VAL A 43 0.66 6.99 -16.82
CA VAL A 43 0.72 5.61 -17.28
C VAL A 43 -0.66 5.20 -17.78
N ALA A 44 -0.80 5.02 -19.09
CA ALA A 44 -2.08 4.75 -19.74
C ALA A 44 -2.66 3.37 -19.38
N GLU A 45 -1.79 2.39 -19.07
CA GLU A 45 -2.18 1.02 -18.80
C GLU A 45 -2.27 0.75 -17.28
N PRO A 46 -3.48 0.58 -16.70
CA PRO A 46 -3.65 0.34 -15.28
C PRO A 46 -2.92 -0.89 -14.75
N HIS A 47 -2.84 -1.97 -15.54
CA HIS A 47 -2.11 -3.18 -15.15
C HIS A 47 -0.60 -2.93 -14.99
N VAL A 48 -0.02 -2.08 -15.84
CA VAL A 48 1.40 -1.67 -15.74
C VAL A 48 1.62 -0.84 -14.48
N ALA A 49 0.74 0.10 -14.18
CA ALA A 49 0.81 0.92 -12.97
C ALA A 49 0.71 0.06 -11.69
N ILE A 50 -0.24 -0.88 -11.66
CA ILE A 50 -0.42 -1.81 -10.53
C ILE A 50 0.82 -2.70 -10.37
N GLY A 51 1.32 -3.30 -11.46
CA GLY A 51 2.49 -4.17 -11.43
C GLY A 51 3.75 -3.44 -10.96
N THR A 52 4.00 -2.25 -11.48
CA THR A 52 5.16 -1.42 -11.10
C THR A 52 5.09 -0.99 -9.63
N SER A 53 3.90 -0.56 -9.20
CA SER A 53 3.67 -0.20 -7.79
C SER A 53 3.85 -1.39 -6.86
N ALA A 54 3.41 -2.59 -7.26
CA ALA A 54 3.58 -3.81 -6.47
C ALA A 54 5.06 -4.16 -6.28
N VAL A 55 5.89 -4.04 -7.32
CA VAL A 55 7.35 -4.25 -7.22
C VAL A 55 7.99 -3.25 -6.25
N ALA A 56 7.64 -1.97 -6.37
CA ALA A 56 8.17 -0.94 -5.48
C ALA A 56 7.78 -1.17 -4.01
N VAL A 57 6.52 -1.54 -3.76
CA VAL A 57 6.02 -1.87 -2.41
C VAL A 57 6.70 -3.13 -1.88
N ALA A 58 6.90 -4.16 -2.70
CA ALA A 58 7.60 -5.39 -2.30
C ALA A 58 9.06 -5.12 -1.91
N ALA A 59 9.77 -4.30 -2.69
CA ALA A 59 11.15 -3.90 -2.38
C ALA A 59 11.22 -3.14 -1.05
N ASN A 60 10.32 -2.18 -0.83
CA ASN A 60 10.24 -1.44 0.43
C ASN A 60 9.91 -2.36 1.61
N ALA A 61 8.96 -3.29 1.45
CA ALA A 61 8.61 -4.26 2.47
C ALA A 61 9.78 -5.18 2.83
N ALA A 62 10.58 -5.62 1.85
CA ALA A 62 11.76 -6.44 2.07
C ALA A 62 12.84 -5.69 2.89
N ILE A 63 13.08 -4.41 2.58
CA ILE A 63 14.01 -3.56 3.32
C ILE A 63 13.53 -3.38 4.77
N ASN A 64 12.25 -3.07 4.96
CA ASN A 64 11.66 -2.90 6.30
C ASN A 64 11.70 -4.20 7.10
N LEU A 65 11.36 -5.33 6.48
CA LEU A 65 11.46 -6.64 7.12
C LEU A 65 12.90 -6.93 7.59
N SER A 66 13.90 -6.62 6.75
CA SER A 66 15.31 -6.81 7.09
C SER A 66 15.71 -5.97 8.30
N ASN A 67 15.27 -4.73 8.38
CA ASN A 67 15.55 -3.83 9.50
C ASN A 67 14.88 -4.32 10.80
N HIS A 68 13.61 -4.69 10.73
CA HIS A 68 12.89 -5.21 11.89
C HIS A 68 13.37 -6.59 12.34
N ALA A 69 13.76 -7.46 11.41
CA ALA A 69 14.33 -8.77 11.73
C ALA A 69 15.67 -8.64 12.45
N ARG A 70 16.53 -7.71 12.01
CA ARG A 70 17.81 -7.41 12.71
C ARG A 70 17.59 -6.80 14.09
N GLY A 71 16.54 -6.00 14.26
CA GLY A 71 16.14 -5.43 15.55
C GLY A 71 15.44 -6.41 16.49
N GLY A 72 15.20 -7.66 16.07
CA GLY A 72 14.53 -8.67 16.89
C GLY A 72 13.05 -8.37 17.21
N THR A 73 12.44 -7.43 16.50
CA THR A 73 11.06 -6.98 16.75
C THR A 73 10.00 -7.80 15.99
N VAL A 74 10.44 -8.75 15.16
CA VAL A 74 9.53 -9.58 14.35
C VAL A 74 9.06 -10.79 15.16
N VAL A 75 7.74 -10.90 15.32
CA VAL A 75 7.10 -12.09 15.90
C VAL A 75 6.88 -13.12 14.79
N TRP A 76 7.86 -13.98 14.58
CA TRP A 76 7.88 -14.95 13.47
C TRP A 76 6.70 -15.92 13.47
N SER A 77 6.21 -16.31 14.66
CA SER A 77 5.05 -17.20 14.78
C SER A 77 3.76 -16.63 14.18
N CYS A 78 3.63 -15.31 14.17
CA CYS A 78 2.49 -14.62 13.53
C CYS A 78 2.82 -14.20 12.10
N ALA A 79 4.07 -13.79 11.84
CA ALA A 79 4.49 -13.27 10.54
C ALA A 79 4.46 -14.33 9.43
N LEU A 80 4.88 -15.55 9.71
CA LEU A 80 4.94 -16.63 8.71
C LEU A 80 3.56 -17.08 8.21
N PRO A 81 2.57 -17.40 9.07
CA PRO A 81 1.22 -17.75 8.61
C PRO A 81 0.55 -16.60 7.85
N PHE A 82 0.76 -15.37 8.32
CA PHE A 82 0.22 -14.19 7.65
C PHE A 82 0.84 -13.98 6.26
N ALA A 83 2.16 -14.13 6.14
CA ALA A 83 2.86 -14.04 4.86
C ALA A 83 2.42 -15.14 3.89
N ALA A 84 2.27 -16.38 4.36
CA ALA A 84 1.81 -17.49 3.53
C ALA A 84 0.38 -17.24 3.01
N ALA A 85 -0.53 -16.82 3.87
CA ALA A 85 -1.90 -16.45 3.47
C ALA A 85 -1.91 -15.27 2.50
N GLY A 86 -1.04 -14.27 2.72
CA GLY A 86 -0.88 -13.12 1.83
C GLY A 86 -0.39 -13.50 0.43
N VAL A 87 0.60 -14.39 0.34
CA VAL A 87 1.12 -14.89 -0.94
C VAL A 87 0.05 -15.68 -1.69
N LEU A 88 -0.67 -16.58 -1.02
CA LEU A 88 -1.76 -17.33 -1.63
C LEU A 88 -2.88 -16.40 -2.11
N GLY A 89 -3.29 -15.44 -1.29
CA GLY A 89 -4.29 -14.45 -1.65
C GLY A 89 -3.87 -13.58 -2.83
N ALA A 90 -2.61 -13.13 -2.86
CA ALA A 90 -2.05 -12.34 -3.96
C ALA A 90 -1.99 -13.16 -5.26
N PHE A 91 -1.64 -14.44 -5.18
CA PHE A 91 -1.60 -15.33 -6.34
C PHE A 91 -3.01 -15.51 -6.96
N VAL A 92 -4.00 -15.85 -6.12
CA VAL A 92 -5.39 -15.98 -6.55
C VAL A 92 -5.93 -14.66 -7.08
N GLY A 93 -5.69 -13.56 -6.37
CA GLY A 93 -6.09 -12.22 -6.77
C GLY A 93 -5.47 -11.78 -8.10
N SER A 94 -4.20 -12.13 -8.36
CA SER A 94 -3.52 -11.85 -9.62
C SER A 94 -4.10 -12.65 -10.79
N LEU A 95 -4.47 -13.92 -10.58
CA LEU A 95 -5.12 -14.73 -11.61
C LEU A 95 -6.48 -14.14 -12.01
N LEU A 96 -7.29 -13.77 -11.02
CA LEU A 96 -8.59 -13.13 -11.25
C LEU A 96 -8.44 -11.73 -11.86
N GLY A 97 -7.46 -10.97 -11.40
CA GLY A 97 -7.20 -9.61 -11.90
C GLY A 97 -6.82 -9.55 -13.38
N LYS A 98 -6.17 -10.58 -13.91
CA LYS A 98 -5.82 -10.66 -15.34
C LYS A 98 -7.04 -10.80 -16.26
N THR A 99 -8.15 -11.33 -15.76
CA THR A 99 -9.39 -11.51 -16.55
C THR A 99 -10.30 -10.28 -16.47
N VAL A 100 -9.98 -9.32 -15.60
CA VAL A 100 -10.77 -8.12 -15.39
C VAL A 100 -10.15 -6.95 -16.13
N ASP A 101 -10.99 -6.16 -16.78
CA ASP A 101 -10.62 -4.93 -17.47
C ASP A 101 -9.97 -3.94 -16.47
N GLY A 102 -8.84 -3.33 -16.87
CA GLY A 102 -8.07 -2.44 -15.98
C GLY A 102 -8.88 -1.29 -15.39
N HIS A 103 -9.81 -0.71 -16.16
CA HIS A 103 -10.70 0.34 -15.66
C HIS A 103 -11.67 -0.16 -14.59
N LYS A 104 -12.17 -1.39 -14.72
CA LYS A 104 -13.02 -2.04 -13.70
C LYS A 104 -12.23 -2.34 -12.44
N LEU A 105 -10.97 -2.72 -12.60
CA LEU A 105 -10.05 -2.95 -11.48
C LEU A 105 -9.82 -1.68 -10.67
N LEU A 106 -9.62 -0.54 -11.34
CA LEU A 106 -9.49 0.77 -10.70
C LEU A 106 -10.78 1.19 -9.97
N ALA A 107 -11.93 0.96 -10.58
CA ALA A 107 -13.21 1.25 -9.95
C ALA A 107 -13.42 0.40 -8.68
N LEU A 108 -13.09 -0.89 -8.75
CA LEU A 108 -13.16 -1.80 -7.60
C LEU A 108 -12.19 -1.35 -6.50
N PHE A 109 -10.96 -0.98 -6.86
CA PHE A 109 -9.97 -0.45 -5.94
C PHE A 109 -10.48 0.81 -5.23
N SER A 110 -11.04 1.75 -5.99
CA SER A 110 -11.61 2.99 -5.44
C SER A 110 -12.77 2.71 -4.48
N LEU A 111 -13.64 1.75 -4.82
CA LEU A 111 -14.75 1.34 -3.97
C LEU A 111 -14.25 0.75 -2.64
N VAL A 112 -13.28 -0.16 -2.71
CA VAL A 112 -12.68 -0.77 -1.50
C VAL A 112 -12.03 0.29 -0.62
N MET A 113 -11.29 1.23 -1.22
CA MET A 113 -10.67 2.33 -0.49
C MET A 113 -11.70 3.25 0.17
N PHE A 114 -12.79 3.53 -0.52
CA PHE A 114 -13.89 4.33 0.04
C PHE A 114 -14.54 3.62 1.25
N VAL A 115 -14.78 2.31 1.14
CA VAL A 115 -15.35 1.50 2.25
C VAL A 115 -14.41 1.49 3.44
N ILE A 116 -13.10 1.27 3.22
CA ILE A 116 -12.11 1.28 4.30
C ILE A 116 -12.05 2.66 4.96
N ALA A 117 -12.01 3.74 4.18
CA ALA A 117 -12.01 5.10 4.71
C ALA A 117 -13.25 5.39 5.55
N ALA A 118 -14.44 4.99 5.09
CA ALA A 118 -15.68 5.14 5.82
C ALA A 118 -15.70 4.34 7.14
N LEU A 119 -15.20 3.11 7.11
CA LEU A 119 -15.07 2.27 8.30
C LEU A 119 -14.07 2.84 9.32
N MET A 120 -12.94 3.36 8.85
CA MET A 120 -11.96 4.01 9.72
C MET A 120 -12.54 5.27 10.36
N LEU A 121 -13.27 6.07 9.60
CA LEU A 121 -13.91 7.28 10.11
C LEU A 121 -14.98 6.94 11.16
N LYS A 122 -15.80 5.92 10.90
CA LYS A 122 -16.81 5.42 11.85
C LYS A 122 -16.18 4.87 13.14
N ASN A 123 -15.05 4.20 13.03
CA ASN A 123 -14.40 3.56 14.19
C ASN A 123 -13.56 4.55 15.02
N ARG A 124 -13.19 5.69 14.43
CA ARG A 124 -12.44 6.74 15.14
C ARG A 124 -13.22 7.36 16.30
N THR A 125 -14.54 7.34 16.24
CA THR A 125 -15.42 7.77 17.35
C THR A 125 -15.47 6.78 18.52
N ARG A 126 -15.03 5.53 18.32
CA ARG A 126 -14.99 4.52 19.39
C ARG A 126 -13.62 4.33 20.04
N ALA A 127 -12.55 4.82 19.43
CA ALA A 127 -11.19 4.76 19.94
C ALA A 127 -10.79 5.99 20.78
N GLY A 128 -11.77 6.79 21.21
CA GLY A 128 -11.56 7.88 22.12
C GLY A 128 -11.41 7.35 23.56
N VAL A 129 -10.18 7.51 24.06
CA VAL A 129 -9.76 7.36 25.46
C VAL A 129 -9.57 5.91 25.91
N PRO A 130 -8.34 5.38 25.92
CA PRO A 130 -7.99 4.43 26.95
C PRO A 130 -8.10 5.17 28.27
N ASP A 131 -9.01 4.71 29.11
CA ASP A 131 -9.10 5.09 30.50
C ASP A 131 -7.77 4.71 31.18
N VAL A 132 -6.81 5.62 31.14
CA VAL A 132 -5.63 5.55 31.96
C VAL A 132 -6.12 5.91 33.35
N ALA A 133 -6.73 4.93 33.99
CA ALA A 133 -6.92 4.97 35.42
C ALA A 133 -5.53 5.15 36.04
N MET A 134 -5.17 6.40 36.33
CA MET A 134 -4.06 6.72 37.19
C MET A 134 -4.37 6.14 38.54
N ASN A 135 -3.96 4.90 38.79
CA ASN A 135 -3.87 4.35 40.11
C ASN A 135 -2.75 5.12 40.85
N ARG A 136 -3.13 6.20 41.50
CA ARG A 136 -2.35 6.83 42.55
C ARG A 136 -2.59 6.07 43.84
N SER A 137 -1.66 5.27 44.21
CA SER A 137 -1.42 4.88 45.60
C SER A 137 0.07 4.80 45.88
#